data_5361d30c174342419a69347f63005775
#
_entry.id   5361d30c174342419a69347f63005775
#
_cell.length_a   1.000
_cell.length_b   1.000
_cell.length_c   1.000
_cell.angle_alpha   90.00
_cell.angle_beta   90.00
_cell.angle_gamma   90.00
#
_symmetry.space_group_name_H-M   'P 1'
#
loop_
_entity.id
_entity.type
_entity.pdbx_description
1 polymer ?
#
loop_
_entity_poly.entity_id
_entity_poly.type
_entity_poly.pdbx_seq_one_letter_code
_entity_poly.pdbx_strand_id
1 'polypeptide(L)'
;MVGLPTWINQQTGAQARKAMDNQTDNPYPIHDLLRQRWSPRAFDDRPIEPEKLRSLFEAARWAPSLDNGQPWRFLVATKDETAEYERLFNCLVTGNQKSAYRAPVLMLSVAQLQFEDGSPNAHALHDTGMAVENLVVQATALGLVARQMAGFRIDQAREDCQIPDGYEPVVMIAVGYPGDPALQSDRLRAQEPQLPVRKPLTELVYSATWELPSSLFRQG
;
A
#
# COMPACT_ATOMS: atom_id res chain seq x y z
N MET A 1 -21.71 -22.14 -2.50
CA MET A 1 -20.83 -21.63 -1.44
C MET A 1 -19.42 -22.08 -1.78
N VAL A 2 -18.61 -21.21 -2.34
CA VAL A 2 -17.19 -21.50 -2.60
C VAL A 2 -16.47 -21.27 -1.27
N GLY A 3 -16.00 -22.35 -0.63
CA GLY A 3 -15.26 -22.28 0.62
C GLY A 3 -14.00 -21.44 0.45
N LEU A 4 -13.70 -20.57 1.42
CA LEU A 4 -12.46 -19.82 1.45
C LEU A 4 -11.26 -20.80 1.48
N PRO A 5 -10.19 -20.52 0.74
CA PRO A 5 -9.02 -21.39 0.69
C PRO A 5 -8.39 -21.59 2.08
N THR A 6 -7.94 -22.80 2.39
CA THR A 6 -7.44 -23.24 3.71
C THR A 6 -6.18 -22.51 4.21
N TRP A 7 -5.51 -21.72 3.39
CA TRP A 7 -4.31 -20.94 3.75
C TRP A 7 -4.61 -19.59 4.47
N ILE A 8 -5.90 -19.22 4.62
CA ILE A 8 -6.31 -18.03 5.39
C ILE A 8 -6.02 -18.16 6.90
N ASN A 9 -5.64 -19.34 7.37
CA ASN A 9 -5.57 -19.68 8.79
C ASN A 9 -4.16 -20.03 9.30
N GLN A 10 -3.09 -19.31 8.91
CA GLN A 10 -1.79 -19.53 9.54
C GLN A 10 -1.37 -18.35 10.44
N GLN A 11 -1.31 -18.68 11.72
CA GLN A 11 -0.92 -17.87 12.88
C GLN A 11 0.59 -17.52 12.86
N THR A 12 0.99 -16.50 12.13
CA THR A 12 2.30 -15.88 12.31
C THR A 12 2.14 -14.37 12.25
N GLY A 13 2.10 -13.77 13.36
CA GLY A 13 1.84 -12.33 13.54
C GLY A 13 0.94 -12.04 14.75
N ALA A 14 0.52 -13.07 15.48
CA ALA A 14 -0.42 -12.94 16.60
C ALA A 14 0.12 -12.08 17.76
N GLN A 15 1.44 -12.01 17.97
CA GLN A 15 2.03 -11.22 19.05
C GLN A 15 2.11 -9.73 18.69
N ALA A 16 2.45 -9.39 17.44
CA ALA A 16 2.39 -8.00 16.96
C ALA A 16 0.93 -7.51 16.87
N ARG A 17 0.00 -8.40 16.52
CA ARG A 17 -1.45 -8.12 16.48
C ARG A 17 -2.03 -7.80 17.86
N LYS A 18 -1.62 -8.53 18.91
CA LYS A 18 -2.14 -8.34 20.27
C LYS A 18 -1.74 -6.99 20.89
N ALA A 19 -0.61 -6.42 20.47
CA ALA A 19 -0.19 -5.08 20.87
C ALA A 19 -1.01 -3.98 20.18
N MET A 20 -1.52 -4.24 18.96
CA MET A 20 -2.35 -3.28 18.21
C MET A 20 -3.81 -3.26 18.68
N ASP A 21 -4.33 -4.36 19.22
CA ASP A 21 -5.74 -4.45 19.66
C ASP A 21 -6.07 -3.61 20.90
N ASN A 22 -5.05 -3.20 21.68
CA ASN A 22 -5.29 -2.61 23.00
C ASN A 22 -5.13 -1.07 23.08
N GLN A 23 -4.84 -0.33 22.00
CA GLN A 23 -4.43 1.07 22.12
C GLN A 23 -4.95 2.07 21.08
N THR A 24 -5.91 1.76 20.27
CA THR A 24 -6.59 2.81 19.50
C THR A 24 -7.90 3.13 20.16
N ASP A 25 -7.98 4.28 20.84
CA ASP A 25 -9.24 4.95 21.20
C ASP A 25 -9.98 5.28 19.89
N ASN A 26 -10.58 4.26 19.30
CA ASN A 26 -11.37 4.42 18.09
C ASN A 26 -12.84 4.47 18.54
N PRO A 27 -13.43 5.67 18.68
CA PRO A 27 -14.78 5.83 19.21
C PRO A 27 -15.85 5.22 18.30
N TYR A 28 -15.48 4.91 17.06
CA TYR A 28 -16.38 4.32 16.07
C TYR A 28 -15.79 3.02 15.51
N PRO A 29 -16.61 1.94 15.40
CA PRO A 29 -16.12 0.67 14.87
C PRO A 29 -15.75 0.78 13.38
N ILE A 30 -14.62 0.20 13.01
CA ILE A 30 -14.18 0.02 11.62
C ILE A 30 -13.88 -1.46 11.37
N HIS A 31 -13.85 -1.86 10.11
CA HIS A 31 -13.49 -3.23 9.73
C HIS A 31 -12.07 -3.59 10.18
N ASP A 32 -11.89 -4.82 10.67
CA ASP A 32 -10.61 -5.30 11.23
C ASP A 32 -9.44 -5.18 10.26
N LEU A 33 -9.64 -5.40 8.96
CA LEU A 33 -8.57 -5.26 7.97
C LEU A 33 -8.03 -3.82 7.90
N LEU A 34 -8.91 -2.81 8.03
CA LEU A 34 -8.49 -1.40 8.05
C LEU A 34 -7.70 -1.09 9.32
N ARG A 35 -8.09 -1.67 10.46
CA ARG A 35 -7.42 -1.50 11.73
C ARG A 35 -6.05 -2.20 11.74
N GLN A 36 -5.96 -3.40 11.17
CA GLN A 36 -4.76 -4.23 11.14
C GLN A 36 -3.75 -3.76 10.09
N ARG A 37 -4.18 -3.02 9.08
CA ARG A 37 -3.30 -2.52 8.04
C ARG A 37 -2.29 -1.50 8.61
N TRP A 38 -1.04 -1.73 8.39
CA TRP A 38 0.05 -0.81 8.75
C TRP A 38 1.17 -0.82 7.69
N SER A 39 2.16 0.04 7.82
CA SER A 39 3.25 0.20 6.86
C SER A 39 4.60 -0.10 7.53
N PRO A 40 5.00 -1.38 7.64
CA PRO A 40 6.22 -1.79 8.31
C PRO A 40 7.48 -1.36 7.56
N ARG A 41 8.62 -1.41 8.25
CA ARG A 41 9.94 -1.31 7.65
C ARG A 41 10.69 -2.65 7.68
N ALA A 42 10.18 -3.63 8.42
CA ALA A 42 10.74 -4.97 8.52
C ALA A 42 9.96 -5.95 7.63
N PHE A 43 10.67 -6.57 6.70
CA PHE A 43 10.15 -7.63 5.85
C PHE A 43 10.92 -8.93 6.09
N ASP A 44 10.20 -10.05 6.07
CA ASP A 44 10.79 -11.37 5.85
C ASP A 44 11.16 -11.49 4.37
N ASP A 45 12.30 -12.11 4.05
CA ASP A 45 12.77 -12.27 2.66
C ASP A 45 12.18 -13.51 1.96
N ARG A 46 11.30 -14.23 2.62
CA ARG A 46 10.58 -15.37 2.07
C ARG A 46 9.78 -14.95 0.84
N PRO A 47 9.87 -15.70 -0.27
CA PRO A 47 9.06 -15.45 -1.46
C PRO A 47 7.56 -15.47 -1.15
N ILE A 48 6.79 -14.68 -1.91
CA ILE A 48 5.32 -14.69 -1.85
C ILE A 48 4.81 -15.69 -2.89
N GLU A 49 3.84 -16.51 -2.51
CA GLU A 49 3.20 -17.47 -3.40
C GLU A 49 2.53 -16.74 -4.59
N PRO A 50 2.71 -17.22 -5.83
CA PRO A 50 2.17 -16.55 -7.02
C PRO A 50 0.65 -16.32 -6.98
N GLU A 51 -0.10 -17.22 -6.34
CA GLU A 51 -1.55 -17.09 -6.17
C GLU A 51 -1.91 -15.89 -5.29
N LYS A 52 -1.13 -15.61 -4.25
CA LYS A 52 -1.33 -14.42 -3.41
C LYS A 52 -1.05 -13.15 -4.20
N LEU A 53 0.04 -13.12 -4.98
CA LEU A 53 0.36 -11.96 -5.84
C LEU A 53 -0.75 -11.69 -6.85
N ARG A 54 -1.28 -12.72 -7.52
CA ARG A 54 -2.42 -12.59 -8.43
C ARG A 54 -3.66 -12.04 -7.72
N SER A 55 -3.91 -12.51 -6.48
CA SER A 55 -5.03 -12.03 -5.65
C SER A 55 -4.89 -10.55 -5.29
N LEU A 56 -3.66 -10.03 -5.07
CA LEU A 56 -3.43 -8.60 -4.83
C LEU A 56 -3.84 -7.76 -6.05
N PHE A 57 -3.41 -8.17 -7.25
CA PHE A 57 -3.76 -7.46 -8.48
C PHE A 57 -5.24 -7.59 -8.83
N GLU A 58 -5.85 -8.74 -8.52
CA GLU A 58 -7.30 -8.89 -8.68
C GLU A 58 -8.05 -7.92 -7.76
N ALA A 59 -7.65 -7.77 -6.51
CA ALA A 59 -8.26 -6.79 -5.61
C ALA A 59 -8.10 -5.35 -6.13
N ALA A 60 -6.92 -5.00 -6.65
CA ALA A 60 -6.68 -3.70 -7.28
C ALA A 60 -7.61 -3.47 -8.47
N ARG A 61 -7.79 -4.48 -9.33
CA ARG A 61 -8.66 -4.44 -10.51
C ARG A 61 -10.13 -4.16 -10.18
N TRP A 62 -10.58 -4.54 -8.98
CA TRP A 62 -11.95 -4.30 -8.49
C TRP A 62 -12.19 -2.91 -7.91
N ALA A 63 -11.19 -2.02 -7.95
CA ALA A 63 -11.41 -0.63 -7.55
C ALA A 63 -12.41 0.07 -8.48
N PRO A 64 -13.22 0.99 -7.97
CA PRO A 64 -14.03 1.86 -8.83
C PRO A 64 -13.13 2.86 -9.56
N SER A 65 -13.59 3.37 -10.71
CA SER A 65 -12.94 4.45 -11.44
C SER A 65 -13.95 5.27 -12.23
N LEU A 66 -13.61 6.51 -12.55
CA LEU A 66 -14.43 7.38 -13.39
C LEU A 66 -14.68 6.69 -14.74
N ASP A 67 -15.94 6.54 -15.12
CA ASP A 67 -16.40 5.90 -16.37
C ASP A 67 -15.80 4.50 -16.62
N ASN A 68 -15.44 3.81 -15.51
CA ASN A 68 -14.74 2.53 -15.55
C ASN A 68 -13.41 2.57 -16.34
N GLY A 69 -12.75 3.72 -16.37
CA GLY A 69 -11.53 3.98 -17.14
C GLY A 69 -10.30 3.18 -16.68
N GLN A 70 -10.30 2.65 -15.46
CA GLN A 70 -9.28 1.76 -14.92
C GLN A 70 -7.85 2.23 -15.24
N PRO A 71 -7.46 3.44 -14.79
CA PRO A 71 -6.23 4.11 -15.23
C PRO A 71 -4.95 3.51 -14.63
N TRP A 72 -5.06 2.61 -13.67
CA TRP A 72 -3.92 2.03 -12.97
C TRP A 72 -3.14 1.03 -13.83
N ARG A 73 -1.82 1.10 -13.72
CA ARG A 73 -0.87 0.11 -14.22
C ARG A 73 0.10 -0.22 -13.10
N PHE A 74 0.63 -1.44 -13.11
CA PHE A 74 1.60 -1.86 -12.11
C PHE A 74 2.82 -2.48 -12.81
N LEU A 75 3.99 -1.93 -12.54
CA LEU A 75 5.24 -2.62 -12.80
C LEU A 75 5.57 -3.42 -11.55
N VAL A 76 5.91 -4.68 -11.70
CA VAL A 76 6.17 -5.59 -10.58
C VAL A 76 7.44 -6.37 -10.84
N ALA A 77 8.24 -6.58 -9.79
CA ALA A 77 9.39 -7.46 -9.82
C ALA A 77 9.52 -8.23 -8.51
N THR A 78 9.88 -9.50 -8.61
CA THR A 78 10.25 -10.36 -7.50
C THR A 78 11.77 -10.42 -7.36
N LYS A 79 12.28 -10.79 -6.19
CA LYS A 79 13.74 -10.94 -6.01
C LYS A 79 14.36 -12.01 -6.91
N ASP A 80 13.57 -12.98 -7.37
CA ASP A 80 14.04 -14.01 -8.30
C ASP A 80 14.31 -13.42 -9.70
N GLU A 81 13.62 -12.32 -10.03
CA GLU A 81 13.81 -11.52 -11.24
C GLU A 81 14.84 -10.42 -10.95
N THR A 82 16.10 -10.79 -10.74
CA THR A 82 17.11 -9.91 -10.15
C THR A 82 17.29 -8.57 -10.89
N ALA A 83 17.33 -8.59 -12.22
CA ALA A 83 17.53 -7.39 -13.02
C ALA A 83 16.34 -6.41 -12.94
N GLU A 84 15.12 -6.92 -13.00
CA GLU A 84 13.88 -6.18 -12.88
C GLU A 84 13.70 -5.63 -11.47
N TYR A 85 14.02 -6.44 -10.46
CA TYR A 85 13.98 -6.02 -9.06
C TYR A 85 14.97 -4.90 -8.77
N GLU A 86 16.23 -5.04 -9.21
CA GLU A 86 17.26 -4.01 -9.06
C GLU A 86 16.88 -2.71 -9.76
N ARG A 87 16.25 -2.79 -10.94
CA ARG A 87 15.75 -1.62 -11.66
C ARG A 87 14.79 -0.82 -10.80
N LEU A 88 13.75 -1.45 -10.24
CA LEU A 88 12.79 -0.80 -9.34
C LEU A 88 13.46 -0.35 -8.02
N PHE A 89 14.31 -1.20 -7.45
CA PHE A 89 14.99 -0.89 -6.19
C PHE A 89 15.89 0.33 -6.30
N ASN A 90 16.60 0.47 -7.43
CA ASN A 90 17.49 1.60 -7.68
C ASN A 90 16.74 2.92 -7.89
N CYS A 91 15.46 2.89 -8.23
CA CYS A 91 14.63 4.09 -8.28
C CYS A 91 14.30 4.64 -6.87
N LEU A 92 14.35 3.82 -5.82
CA LEU A 92 14.09 4.28 -4.46
C LEU A 92 15.18 5.23 -3.94
N VAL A 93 14.79 6.23 -3.13
CA VAL A 93 15.77 7.01 -2.37
C VAL A 93 16.38 6.14 -1.27
N THR A 94 17.63 6.45 -0.88
CA THR A 94 18.44 5.64 0.06
C THR A 94 17.69 5.26 1.35
N GLY A 95 16.87 6.16 1.89
CA GLY A 95 16.08 5.88 3.11
C GLY A 95 15.08 4.77 2.90
N ASN A 96 14.41 4.73 1.74
CA ASN A 96 13.45 3.69 1.38
C ASN A 96 14.15 2.39 0.94
N GLN A 97 15.29 2.46 0.27
CA GLN A 97 16.11 1.28 -0.01
C GLN A 97 16.43 0.50 1.27
N LYS A 98 16.87 1.21 2.33
CA LYS A 98 17.19 0.59 3.63
C LYS A 98 16.01 -0.11 4.29
N SER A 99 14.78 0.33 4.06
CA SER A 99 13.57 -0.31 4.61
C SER A 99 13.01 -1.41 3.71
N ALA A 100 13.23 -1.32 2.40
CA ALA A 100 12.68 -2.26 1.43
C ALA A 100 13.62 -3.40 1.02
N TYR A 101 14.91 -3.37 1.43
CA TYR A 101 15.93 -4.30 0.91
C TYR A 101 15.63 -5.79 1.13
N ARG A 102 14.83 -6.12 2.16
CA ARG A 102 14.38 -7.49 2.42
C ARG A 102 13.04 -7.85 1.80
N ALA A 103 12.28 -6.87 1.32
CA ALA A 103 10.98 -7.15 0.71
C ALA A 103 11.16 -8.06 -0.52
N PRO A 104 10.45 -9.19 -0.61
CA PRO A 104 10.57 -10.11 -1.74
C PRO A 104 9.97 -9.57 -3.04
N VAL A 105 9.10 -8.56 -2.96
CA VAL A 105 8.42 -7.97 -4.12
C VAL A 105 8.45 -6.45 -4.03
N LEU A 106 8.80 -5.82 -5.14
CA LEU A 106 8.64 -4.38 -5.38
C LEU A 106 7.65 -4.15 -6.51
N MET A 107 6.87 -3.10 -6.38
CA MET A 107 5.92 -2.65 -7.38
C MET A 107 6.03 -1.13 -7.54
N LEU A 108 5.76 -0.64 -8.74
CA LEU A 108 5.51 0.77 -9.02
C LEU A 108 4.11 0.89 -9.60
N SER A 109 3.24 1.63 -8.94
CA SER A 109 1.95 2.01 -9.52
C SER A 109 2.10 3.22 -10.43
N VAL A 110 1.44 3.16 -11.57
CA VAL A 110 1.48 4.18 -12.63
C VAL A 110 0.05 4.51 -13.04
N ALA A 111 -0.26 5.78 -13.18
CA ALA A 111 -1.57 6.26 -13.60
C ALA A 111 -1.56 6.66 -15.09
N GLN A 112 -2.52 6.21 -15.86
CA GLN A 112 -2.79 6.66 -17.22
C GLN A 112 -3.59 7.97 -17.14
N LEU A 113 -3.00 9.08 -17.60
CA LEU A 113 -3.57 10.42 -17.45
C LEU A 113 -4.62 10.79 -18.52
N GLN A 114 -4.87 9.89 -19.48
CA GLN A 114 -5.82 10.10 -20.56
C GLN A 114 -6.74 8.88 -20.71
N PHE A 115 -7.97 9.13 -21.13
CA PHE A 115 -8.88 8.08 -21.59
C PHE A 115 -8.44 7.53 -22.95
N GLU A 116 -9.05 6.46 -23.43
CA GLU A 116 -8.74 5.84 -24.72
C GLU A 116 -8.98 6.78 -25.91
N ASP A 117 -9.91 7.72 -25.79
CA ASP A 117 -10.18 8.75 -26.81
C ASP A 117 -9.18 9.92 -26.78
N GLY A 118 -8.19 9.88 -25.90
CA GLY A 118 -7.17 10.92 -25.71
C GLY A 118 -7.60 12.09 -24.84
N SER A 119 -8.82 12.12 -24.33
CA SER A 119 -9.26 13.17 -23.41
C SER A 119 -8.58 13.04 -22.04
N PRO A 120 -8.31 14.15 -21.31
CA PRO A 120 -7.67 14.11 -20.02
C PRO A 120 -8.52 13.40 -18.96
N ASN A 121 -7.93 12.46 -18.22
CA ASN A 121 -8.54 11.85 -17.03
C ASN A 121 -8.06 12.57 -15.76
N ALA A 122 -8.81 13.57 -15.33
CA ALA A 122 -8.50 14.34 -14.10
C ALA A 122 -8.57 13.50 -12.82
N HIS A 123 -9.20 12.31 -12.85
CA HIS A 123 -9.33 11.40 -11.71
C HIS A 123 -8.32 10.26 -11.71
N ALA A 124 -7.41 10.19 -12.67
CA ALA A 124 -6.47 9.07 -12.82
C ALA A 124 -5.67 8.76 -11.56
N LEU A 125 -5.17 9.78 -10.86
CA LEU A 125 -4.41 9.61 -9.62
C LEU A 125 -5.29 9.16 -8.46
N HIS A 126 -6.49 9.70 -8.33
CA HIS A 126 -7.48 9.31 -7.32
C HIS A 126 -7.86 7.84 -7.49
N ASP A 127 -8.22 7.42 -8.70
CA ASP A 127 -8.64 6.06 -9.01
C ASP A 127 -7.50 5.06 -8.82
N THR A 128 -6.27 5.44 -9.24
CA THR A 128 -5.07 4.63 -9.00
C THR A 128 -4.81 4.46 -7.49
N GLY A 129 -5.03 5.50 -6.68
CA GLY A 129 -4.93 5.42 -5.22
C GLY A 129 -5.93 4.43 -4.63
N MET A 130 -7.17 4.37 -5.13
CA MET A 130 -8.18 3.39 -4.71
C MET A 130 -7.76 1.96 -5.07
N ALA A 131 -7.21 1.73 -6.26
CA ALA A 131 -6.70 0.43 -6.67
C ALA A 131 -5.53 -0.02 -5.79
N VAL A 132 -4.60 0.88 -5.45
CA VAL A 132 -3.50 0.61 -4.53
C VAL A 132 -4.02 0.26 -3.13
N GLU A 133 -5.02 0.98 -2.61
CA GLU A 133 -5.57 0.67 -1.27
C GLU A 133 -6.28 -0.69 -1.26
N ASN A 134 -7.05 -1.06 -2.29
CA ASN A 134 -7.62 -2.40 -2.40
C ASN A 134 -6.55 -3.49 -2.35
N LEU A 135 -5.43 -3.30 -3.08
CA LEU A 135 -4.26 -4.20 -3.04
C LEU A 135 -3.70 -4.31 -1.62
N VAL A 136 -3.53 -3.19 -0.92
CA VAL A 136 -2.96 -3.14 0.43
C VAL A 136 -3.87 -3.80 1.47
N VAL A 137 -5.18 -3.58 1.37
CA VAL A 137 -6.17 -4.26 2.23
C VAL A 137 -6.17 -5.76 1.97
N GLN A 138 -6.11 -6.18 0.70
CA GLN A 138 -6.01 -7.59 0.34
C GLN A 138 -4.70 -8.22 0.86
N ALA A 139 -3.57 -7.51 0.80
CA ALA A 139 -2.31 -7.97 1.38
C ALA A 139 -2.49 -8.26 2.88
N THR A 140 -3.15 -7.36 3.62
CA THR A 140 -3.46 -7.55 5.04
C THR A 140 -4.32 -8.80 5.27
N ALA A 141 -5.35 -9.01 4.45
CA ALA A 141 -6.22 -10.19 4.52
C ALA A 141 -5.45 -11.50 4.28
N LEU A 142 -4.39 -11.47 3.47
CA LEU A 142 -3.53 -12.60 3.15
C LEU A 142 -2.37 -12.82 4.15
N GLY A 143 -2.31 -12.02 5.23
CA GLY A 143 -1.22 -12.05 6.20
C GLY A 143 0.09 -11.48 5.67
N LEU A 144 0.03 -10.74 4.57
CA LEU A 144 1.12 -9.95 4.03
C LEU A 144 1.08 -8.52 4.59
N VAL A 145 2.17 -7.81 4.40
CA VAL A 145 2.27 -6.38 4.69
C VAL A 145 2.72 -5.64 3.45
N ALA A 146 2.21 -4.42 3.28
CA ALA A 146 2.56 -3.57 2.17
C ALA A 146 3.00 -2.19 2.68
N ARG A 147 4.10 -1.67 2.12
CA ARG A 147 4.62 -0.35 2.42
C ARG A 147 4.63 0.50 1.16
N GLN A 148 3.79 1.51 1.14
CA GLN A 148 3.80 2.55 0.11
C GLN A 148 4.92 3.56 0.40
N MET A 149 5.67 3.94 -0.63
CA MET A 149 6.85 4.82 -0.54
C MET A 149 6.80 5.88 -1.63
N ALA A 150 6.50 7.13 -1.23
CA ALA A 150 6.55 8.28 -2.14
C ALA A 150 8.00 8.75 -2.44
N GLY A 151 8.98 8.34 -1.62
CA GLY A 151 10.38 8.72 -1.81
C GLY A 151 11.08 7.83 -2.83
N PHE A 152 10.92 8.14 -4.11
CA PHE A 152 11.64 7.55 -5.22
C PHE A 152 11.97 8.63 -6.27
N ARG A 153 12.87 8.34 -7.19
CA ARG A 153 13.29 9.25 -8.26
C ARG A 153 12.40 9.03 -9.48
N ILE A 154 11.44 9.92 -9.69
CA ILE A 154 10.41 9.80 -10.73
C ILE A 154 11.04 9.78 -12.12
N ASP A 155 11.95 10.70 -12.41
CA ASP A 155 12.61 10.79 -13.73
C ASP A 155 13.40 9.53 -14.04
N GLN A 156 14.14 9.01 -13.05
CA GLN A 156 14.85 7.75 -13.19
C GLN A 156 13.89 6.57 -13.42
N ALA A 157 12.76 6.52 -12.70
CA ALA A 157 11.77 5.47 -12.90
C ALA A 157 11.14 5.52 -14.30
N ARG A 158 10.92 6.73 -14.85
CA ARG A 158 10.46 6.90 -16.24
C ARG A 158 11.47 6.34 -17.23
N GLU A 159 12.74 6.71 -17.09
CA GLU A 159 13.81 6.27 -17.97
C GLU A 159 14.06 4.77 -17.87
N ASP A 160 14.38 4.27 -16.66
CA ASP A 160 14.77 2.88 -16.43
C ASP A 160 13.66 1.89 -16.73
N CYS A 161 12.40 2.27 -16.46
CA CYS A 161 11.22 1.42 -16.71
C CYS A 161 10.51 1.73 -18.03
N GLN A 162 11.03 2.66 -18.85
CA GLN A 162 10.49 3.05 -20.16
C GLN A 162 9.00 3.46 -20.10
N ILE A 163 8.64 4.24 -19.07
CA ILE A 163 7.26 4.70 -18.90
C ILE A 163 6.98 5.82 -19.90
N PRO A 164 6.00 5.64 -20.81
CA PRO A 164 5.76 6.63 -21.88
C PRO A 164 5.08 7.90 -21.36
N ASP A 165 5.08 8.94 -22.19
CA ASP A 165 4.29 10.14 -21.97
C ASP A 165 2.79 9.78 -21.81
N GLY A 166 2.06 10.59 -21.05
CA GLY A 166 0.67 10.32 -20.71
C GLY A 166 0.47 9.35 -19.53
N TYR A 167 1.56 8.83 -18.96
CA TYR A 167 1.54 8.00 -17.76
C TYR A 167 2.35 8.64 -16.63
N GLU A 168 1.84 8.58 -15.41
CA GLU A 168 2.46 9.16 -14.22
C GLU A 168 2.86 8.09 -13.19
N PRO A 169 4.15 7.93 -12.84
CA PRO A 169 4.58 7.12 -11.72
C PRO A 169 4.04 7.69 -10.40
N VAL A 170 3.29 6.90 -9.63
CA VAL A 170 2.53 7.39 -8.47
C VAL A 170 3.22 7.04 -7.16
N VAL A 171 3.44 5.73 -6.91
CA VAL A 171 4.04 5.28 -5.64
C VAL A 171 4.73 3.93 -5.82
N MET A 172 5.90 3.80 -5.18
CA MET A 172 6.57 2.52 -5.02
C MET A 172 5.95 1.74 -3.86
N ILE A 173 5.79 0.42 -4.02
CA ILE A 173 5.18 -0.44 -3.02
C ILE A 173 6.09 -1.64 -2.78
N ALA A 174 6.52 -1.81 -1.53
CA ALA A 174 7.20 -3.03 -1.08
C ALA A 174 6.16 -3.96 -0.46
N VAL A 175 6.15 -5.23 -0.86
CA VAL A 175 5.22 -6.24 -0.34
C VAL A 175 6.00 -7.47 0.12
N GLY A 176 5.58 -8.05 1.23
CA GLY A 176 6.21 -9.23 1.81
C GLY A 176 5.46 -9.74 3.02
N TYR A 177 6.01 -10.74 3.65
CA TYR A 177 5.59 -11.14 4.99
C TYR A 177 6.19 -10.20 6.03
N PRO A 178 5.51 -10.00 7.19
CA PRO A 178 6.09 -9.21 8.28
C PRO A 178 7.40 -9.85 8.74
N GLY A 179 8.46 -9.05 8.78
CA GLY A 179 9.78 -9.45 9.26
C GLY A 179 9.98 -9.12 10.74
N ASP A 180 11.07 -9.62 11.30
CA ASP A 180 11.48 -9.30 12.66
C ASP A 180 12.21 -7.94 12.69
N PRO A 181 11.69 -6.92 13.40
CA PRO A 181 12.36 -5.64 13.55
C PRO A 181 13.74 -5.74 14.22
N ALA A 182 13.99 -6.79 15.03
CA ALA A 182 15.28 -7.01 15.66
C ALA A 182 16.42 -7.29 14.67
N LEU A 183 16.09 -7.74 13.46
CA LEU A 183 17.07 -7.97 12.38
C LEU A 183 17.45 -6.68 11.63
N GLN A 184 16.82 -5.56 11.97
CA GLN A 184 17.12 -4.27 11.36
C GLN A 184 18.20 -3.52 12.14
N SER A 185 18.82 -2.51 11.50
CA SER A 185 19.68 -1.57 12.22
C SER A 185 18.90 -0.82 13.30
N ASP A 186 19.60 -0.40 14.38
CA ASP A 186 19.00 0.34 15.48
C ASP A 186 18.21 1.56 15.02
N ARG A 187 18.73 2.27 14.01
CA ARG A 187 18.06 3.43 13.42
C ARG A 187 16.72 3.05 12.76
N LEU A 188 16.66 1.97 12.01
CA LEU A 188 15.42 1.52 11.36
C LEU A 188 14.43 0.98 12.40
N ARG A 189 14.92 0.25 13.39
CA ARG A 189 14.11 -0.25 14.51
C ARG A 189 13.48 0.90 15.31
N ALA A 190 14.24 1.97 15.59
CA ALA A 190 13.71 3.16 16.25
C ALA A 190 12.67 3.92 15.41
N GLN A 191 12.68 3.72 14.09
CA GLN A 191 11.74 4.30 13.13
C GLN A 191 10.60 3.35 12.76
N GLU A 192 10.60 2.10 13.27
CA GLU A 192 9.47 1.21 13.07
C GLU A 192 8.21 1.90 13.58
N PRO A 193 7.12 1.91 12.79
CA PRO A 193 5.96 2.69 13.14
C PRO A 193 5.42 2.30 14.51
N GLN A 194 5.38 3.26 15.41
CA GLN A 194 4.51 3.20 16.58
C GLN A 194 3.05 3.25 16.10
N LEU A 195 2.11 2.98 17.00
CA LEU A 195 0.69 3.04 16.67
C LEU A 195 0.37 4.35 15.91
N PRO A 196 -0.33 4.26 14.79
CA PRO A 196 -0.61 5.44 13.99
C PRO A 196 -1.54 6.39 14.73
N VAL A 197 -1.07 7.58 15.05
CA VAL A 197 -1.92 8.66 15.55
C VAL A 197 -2.80 9.16 14.41
N ARG A 198 -4.10 9.31 14.67
CA ARG A 198 -5.06 9.88 13.73
C ARG A 198 -5.56 11.22 14.24
N LYS A 199 -5.77 12.15 13.35
CA LYS A 199 -6.45 13.41 13.67
C LYS A 199 -7.88 13.14 14.15
N PRO A 200 -8.42 13.97 15.05
CA PRO A 200 -9.83 13.90 15.40
C PRO A 200 -10.73 14.06 14.16
N LEU A 201 -11.87 13.37 14.15
CA LEU A 201 -12.81 13.47 13.02
C LEU A 201 -13.35 14.89 12.81
N THR A 202 -13.39 15.70 13.87
CA THR A 202 -13.77 17.13 13.81
C THR A 202 -12.82 18.00 12.97
N GLU A 203 -11.57 17.53 12.76
CA GLU A 203 -10.60 18.19 11.87
C GLU A 203 -10.63 17.65 10.43
N LEU A 204 -11.39 16.60 10.16
CA LEU A 204 -11.42 15.90 8.88
C LEU A 204 -12.79 15.94 8.21
N VAL A 205 -13.85 16.11 8.99
CA VAL A 205 -15.22 16.06 8.49
C VAL A 205 -15.94 17.35 8.84
N TYR A 206 -16.27 18.09 7.80
CA TYR A 206 -16.94 19.37 7.90
C TYR A 206 -18.39 19.24 7.44
N SER A 207 -19.22 20.21 7.85
CA SER A 207 -20.52 20.46 7.25
C SER A 207 -20.34 20.93 5.79
N ALA A 208 -21.39 21.40 5.14
CA ALA A 208 -21.30 21.88 3.76
C ALA A 208 -20.38 23.10 3.55
N THR A 209 -19.83 23.67 4.63
CA THR A 209 -18.92 24.80 4.63
C THR A 209 -17.55 24.38 5.16
N TRP A 210 -16.47 24.79 4.48
CA TRP A 210 -15.10 24.51 4.87
C TRP A 210 -14.80 24.96 6.31
N GLU A 211 -14.10 24.14 7.08
CA GLU A 211 -13.75 24.37 8.49
C GLU A 211 -14.94 24.51 9.46
N LEU A 212 -16.18 24.30 9.03
CA LEU A 212 -17.33 24.20 9.93
C LEU A 212 -17.50 22.73 10.36
N PRO A 213 -17.11 22.32 11.59
CA PRO A 213 -17.18 20.92 12.00
C PRO A 213 -18.61 20.37 11.91
N SER A 214 -18.73 19.15 11.38
CA SER A 214 -20.01 18.45 11.26
C SER A 214 -20.66 18.25 12.65
N SER A 215 -21.97 18.45 12.73
CA SER A 215 -22.74 18.17 13.95
C SER A 215 -22.73 16.71 14.36
N LEU A 216 -22.37 15.79 13.43
CA LEU A 216 -22.24 14.35 13.70
C LEU A 216 -21.19 14.03 14.79
N PHE A 217 -20.21 14.91 14.99
CA PHE A 217 -19.09 14.71 15.91
C PHE A 217 -19.03 15.75 17.04
N ARG A 218 -20.07 16.58 17.19
CA ARG A 218 -20.21 17.46 18.37
C ARG A 218 -20.63 16.59 19.54
N GLN A 219 -19.80 16.54 20.58
CA GLN A 219 -20.26 16.01 21.87
C GLN A 219 -21.31 16.95 22.42
N GLY A 220 -22.50 16.44 22.74
CA GLY A 220 -23.53 17.15 23.45
C GLY A 220 -23.13 17.43 24.88
#